data_4119e9ef554b026d7f43e46fbb7bee84
#
_entry.id   4119e9ef554b026d7f43e46fbb7bee84
#
_cell.length_a   1.000
_cell.length_b   1.000
_cell.length_c   1.000
_cell.angle_alpha   90.00
_cell.angle_beta   90.00
_cell.angle_gamma   90.00
#
_symmetry.space_group_name_H-M   'P 1'
#
loop_
_entity.id
_entity.type
_entity.pdbx_description
1 polymer ?
#
loop_
_entity_poly.entity_id
_entity_poly.type
_entity_poly.pdbx_seq_one_letter_code
_entity_poly.pdbx_strand_id
1 'polypeptide(L)'
;MSFCSIIEEPLKTVDVLSSIENENIEKMEPFAEAQAKLIRGNEELDCTVQGIDRDCELVHLYDADGGTIHVASEGIVLSIHMAQRLGVGVGGWVDVKVTYPEERITRVPVTAVMEQYMGTTAYMSMEGLADISEYRNVCTGLYIKAASGAEELIWKDLEGAPQVTGLEGRIAKIQKWRDMMGSFDMLIGMMVALGILIGLAVLYTSALISFEELKRELSVMLMLGLTAGECLEVISVGQWILTAGGVLLGIPMTFWMSHAFAVSMSAKMFSIPDFADAASVAESAVLMFIAVFISSRLILRKLKAVSPVSLLMERE
;
A
#
# COMPACT_ATOMS: atom_id res chain seq x y z
N MET A 1 15.53 19.77 7.30
CA MET A 1 15.40 18.57 6.45
C MET A 1 16.27 17.47 7.00
N SER A 2 15.87 16.22 6.96
CA SER A 2 16.68 15.13 7.53
C SER A 2 17.33 14.33 6.40
N PHE A 3 18.60 14.02 6.57
CA PHE A 3 19.38 13.15 5.67
C PHE A 3 19.78 11.90 6.45
N CYS A 4 19.98 10.81 5.75
CA CYS A 4 20.60 9.61 6.29
C CYS A 4 21.93 9.44 5.55
N SER A 5 23.04 9.35 6.25
CA SER A 5 24.34 9.01 5.68
C SER A 5 24.68 7.57 6.07
N ILE A 6 25.09 6.76 5.11
CA ILE A 6 25.50 5.37 5.31
C ILE A 6 27.03 5.32 5.25
N ILE A 7 27.63 4.59 6.18
CA ILE A 7 29.08 4.43 6.32
C ILE A 7 29.42 3.00 5.90
N GLU A 8 30.45 2.82 5.07
CA GLU A 8 30.82 1.52 4.48
C GLU A 8 31.28 0.49 5.50
N GLU A 9 32.03 0.94 6.52
CA GLU A 9 32.46 0.12 7.64
C GLU A 9 32.02 0.72 8.97
N PRO A 10 31.69 -0.14 9.98
CA PRO A 10 31.32 0.36 11.30
C PRO A 10 32.48 1.11 11.93
N LEU A 11 32.32 2.44 12.09
CA LEU A 11 33.31 3.34 12.70
C LEU A 11 32.90 3.71 14.11
N LYS A 12 33.88 4.13 14.93
CA LYS A 12 33.56 4.63 16.27
C LYS A 12 32.69 5.90 16.18
N THR A 13 31.62 5.89 16.91
CA THR A 13 30.61 6.98 16.89
C THR A 13 31.25 8.36 17.12
N VAL A 14 32.21 8.45 18.04
CA VAL A 14 32.91 9.72 18.37
C VAL A 14 33.73 10.24 17.17
N ASP A 15 34.43 9.36 16.46
CA ASP A 15 35.28 9.75 15.35
C ASP A 15 34.45 10.24 14.15
N VAL A 16 33.28 9.62 13.92
CA VAL A 16 32.35 10.01 12.85
C VAL A 16 31.68 11.35 13.16
N LEU A 17 31.15 11.52 14.38
CA LEU A 17 30.50 12.76 14.79
C LEU A 17 31.47 13.96 14.67
N SER A 18 32.72 13.79 15.13
CA SER A 18 33.72 14.87 15.07
C SER A 18 34.19 15.19 13.66
N SER A 19 34.15 14.23 12.73
CA SER A 19 34.57 14.43 11.33
C SER A 19 33.53 15.12 10.45
N ILE A 20 32.25 15.09 10.84
CA ILE A 20 31.11 15.61 10.07
C ILE A 20 30.53 16.89 10.71
N GLU A 21 31.03 17.32 11.86
CA GLU A 21 30.54 18.52 12.56
C GLU A 21 30.67 19.76 11.67
N ASN A 22 29.53 20.41 11.36
CA ASN A 22 29.45 21.59 10.53
C ASN A 22 28.43 22.57 11.13
N GLU A 23 28.70 23.87 11.09
CA GLU A 23 27.80 24.93 11.62
C GLU A 23 26.39 24.91 10.99
N ASN A 24 26.23 24.28 9.84
CA ASN A 24 24.95 24.15 9.13
C ASN A 24 24.12 22.94 9.55
N ILE A 25 24.62 22.13 10.48
CA ILE A 25 23.92 20.96 11.02
C ILE A 25 23.23 21.33 12.32
N GLU A 26 21.93 21.19 12.39
CA GLU A 26 21.11 21.46 13.57
C GLU A 26 21.18 20.31 14.59
N LYS A 27 21.13 19.07 14.10
CA LYS A 27 21.18 17.87 14.94
C LYS A 27 21.74 16.68 14.18
N MET A 28 22.50 15.85 14.86
CA MET A 28 22.99 14.55 14.36
C MET A 28 22.65 13.46 15.36
N GLU A 29 22.13 12.35 14.88
CA GLU A 29 21.81 11.19 15.68
C GLU A 29 22.42 9.94 15.03
N PRO A 30 23.35 9.25 15.73
CA PRO A 30 23.96 8.05 15.19
C PRO A 30 22.99 6.87 15.27
N PHE A 31 23.12 5.94 14.32
CA PHE A 31 22.48 4.65 14.35
C PHE A 31 23.44 3.55 13.95
N ALA A 32 23.15 2.34 14.38
CA ALA A 32 23.88 1.15 13.95
C ALA A 32 22.91 0.14 13.34
N GLU A 33 23.33 -0.53 12.28
CA GLU A 33 22.56 -1.59 11.63
C GLU A 33 23.31 -2.90 11.68
N ALA A 34 22.60 -3.97 11.98
CA ALA A 34 23.12 -5.33 11.90
C ALA A 34 22.15 -6.21 11.11
N GLN A 35 22.70 -6.99 10.18
CA GLN A 35 21.93 -8.02 9.49
C GLN A 35 21.68 -9.17 10.45
N ALA A 36 20.41 -9.53 10.60
CA ALA A 36 20.00 -10.55 11.53
C ALA A 36 18.87 -11.42 10.96
N LYS A 37 18.65 -12.55 11.61
CA LYS A 37 17.47 -13.39 11.40
C LYS A 37 16.67 -13.44 12.69
N LEU A 38 15.39 -13.19 12.58
CA LEU A 38 14.44 -13.45 13.66
C LEU A 38 13.94 -14.88 13.54
N ILE A 39 14.03 -15.63 14.63
CA ILE A 39 13.66 -17.03 14.68
C ILE A 39 12.61 -17.22 15.76
N ARG A 40 11.53 -17.91 15.42
CA ARG A 40 10.53 -18.36 16.39
C ARG A 40 9.94 -19.70 15.97
N GLY A 41 10.27 -20.75 16.72
CA GLY A 41 9.86 -22.11 16.38
C GLY A 41 10.47 -22.55 15.05
N ASN A 42 9.62 -22.75 14.04
CA ASN A 42 10.04 -23.17 12.70
C ASN A 42 10.08 -22.01 11.68
N GLU A 43 9.71 -20.80 12.10
CA GLU A 43 9.69 -19.63 11.23
C GLU A 43 10.99 -18.84 11.39
N GLU A 44 11.59 -18.53 10.24
CA GLU A 44 12.77 -17.67 10.13
C GLU A 44 12.46 -16.48 9.22
N LEU A 45 12.89 -15.31 9.61
CA LEU A 45 12.72 -14.07 8.85
C LEU A 45 14.03 -13.29 8.82
N ASP A 46 14.56 -13.06 7.63
CA ASP A 46 15.71 -12.16 7.44
C ASP A 46 15.29 -10.72 7.70
N CYS A 47 16.05 -10.00 8.51
CA CYS A 47 15.77 -8.62 8.86
C CYS A 47 17.06 -7.82 9.08
N THR A 48 16.92 -6.50 9.03
CA THR A 48 17.92 -5.57 9.52
C THR A 48 17.49 -5.08 10.89
N VAL A 49 18.33 -5.26 11.90
CA VAL A 49 18.09 -4.71 13.23
C VAL A 49 18.81 -3.37 13.31
N GLN A 50 18.05 -2.31 13.53
CA GLN A 50 18.59 -0.95 13.65
C GLN A 50 18.57 -0.51 15.12
N GLY A 51 19.75 -0.22 15.63
CA GLY A 51 19.94 0.40 16.96
C GLY A 51 19.84 1.92 16.84
N ILE A 52 18.94 2.52 17.59
CA ILE A 52 18.77 3.97 17.69
C ILE A 52 18.87 4.42 19.15
N ASP A 53 19.18 5.70 19.35
CA ASP A 53 19.13 6.27 20.69
C ASP A 53 17.69 6.30 21.21
N ARG A 54 17.50 6.14 22.51
CA ARG A 54 16.18 6.17 23.17
C ARG A 54 15.48 7.52 23.01
N ASP A 55 16.27 8.58 23.04
CA ASP A 55 15.82 9.97 22.91
C ASP A 55 15.92 10.48 21.46
N CYS A 56 15.95 9.55 20.48
CA CYS A 56 16.00 9.90 19.07
C CYS A 56 14.78 10.73 18.67
N GLU A 57 15.01 11.94 18.17
CA GLU A 57 13.98 12.85 17.69
C GLU A 57 13.84 12.85 16.15
N LEU A 58 14.79 12.26 15.43
CA LEU A 58 14.78 12.26 13.98
C LEU A 58 14.05 11.05 13.39
N VAL A 59 13.89 9.97 14.18
CA VAL A 59 13.13 8.78 13.82
C VAL A 59 11.91 8.63 14.73
N HIS A 60 10.73 8.62 14.13
CA HIS A 60 9.48 8.42 14.84
C HIS A 60 8.89 7.06 14.45
N LEU A 61 8.69 6.21 15.43
CA LEU A 61 8.00 4.93 15.30
C LEU A 61 6.57 5.10 15.79
N TYR A 62 5.60 4.60 15.04
CA TYR A 62 4.18 4.71 15.38
C TYR A 62 3.56 3.34 15.57
N ASP A 63 2.67 3.20 16.54
CA ASP A 63 1.81 2.03 16.70
C ASP A 63 0.56 2.10 15.80
N ALA A 64 -0.26 1.06 15.82
CA ALA A 64 -1.48 0.98 15.04
C ALA A 64 -2.54 2.03 15.43
N ASP A 65 -2.45 2.63 16.59
CA ASP A 65 -3.34 3.68 17.09
C ASP A 65 -2.78 5.09 16.83
N GLY A 66 -1.61 5.18 16.18
CA GLY A 66 -0.91 6.45 15.88
C GLY A 66 -0.13 7.01 17.07
N GLY A 67 0.02 6.24 18.15
CA GLY A 67 0.86 6.58 19.29
C GLY A 67 2.35 6.47 18.94
N THR A 68 3.18 7.35 19.52
CA THR A 68 4.63 7.29 19.33
C THR A 68 5.23 6.17 20.20
N ILE A 69 6.01 5.28 19.59
CA ILE A 69 6.74 4.22 20.27
C ILE A 69 8.14 4.74 20.62
N HIS A 70 8.50 4.68 21.90
CA HIS A 70 9.87 4.87 22.35
C HIS A 70 10.58 3.52 22.48
N VAL A 71 11.82 3.48 22.01
CA VAL A 71 12.61 2.25 22.08
C VAL A 71 13.05 2.02 23.53
N ALA A 72 12.69 0.87 24.08
CA ALA A 72 13.07 0.48 25.43
C ALA A 72 14.57 0.16 25.52
N SER A 73 15.13 0.19 26.74
CA SER A 73 16.53 -0.20 26.99
C SER A 73 16.83 -1.63 26.57
N GLU A 74 15.89 -2.52 26.84
CA GLU A 74 15.96 -3.93 26.50
C GLU A 74 14.76 -4.31 25.65
N GLY A 75 14.98 -5.16 24.66
CA GLY A 75 13.94 -5.67 23.79
C GLY A 75 13.98 -5.09 22.38
N ILE A 76 13.05 -5.55 21.57
CA ILE A 76 12.97 -5.25 20.13
C ILE A 76 11.58 -4.75 19.76
N VAL A 77 11.53 -3.76 18.88
CA VAL A 77 10.31 -3.29 18.24
C VAL A 77 10.22 -3.92 16.85
N LEU A 78 9.14 -4.64 16.61
CA LEU A 78 8.90 -5.32 15.34
C LEU A 78 7.87 -4.55 14.50
N SER A 79 7.95 -4.70 13.17
CA SER A 79 6.83 -4.29 12.31
C SER A 79 5.65 -5.24 12.47
N ILE A 80 4.44 -4.76 12.20
CA ILE A 80 3.22 -5.60 12.24
C ILE A 80 3.34 -6.82 11.33
N HIS A 81 3.98 -6.66 10.17
CA HIS A 81 4.27 -7.76 9.25
C HIS A 81 5.15 -8.85 9.90
N MET A 82 6.25 -8.45 10.53
CA MET A 82 7.17 -9.39 11.19
C MET A 82 6.49 -10.09 12.37
N ALA A 83 5.74 -9.33 13.18
CA ALA A 83 5.02 -9.83 14.33
C ALA A 83 3.96 -10.89 13.93
N GLN A 84 3.18 -10.60 12.89
CA GLN A 84 2.18 -11.53 12.36
C GLN A 84 2.81 -12.81 11.80
N ARG A 85 3.90 -12.67 11.03
CA ARG A 85 4.57 -13.81 10.41
C ARG A 85 5.22 -14.74 11.44
N LEU A 86 5.87 -14.18 12.45
CA LEU A 86 6.45 -14.93 13.56
C LEU A 86 5.39 -15.37 14.60
N GLY A 87 4.14 -14.93 14.47
CA GLY A 87 3.07 -15.22 15.41
C GLY A 87 3.40 -14.70 16.82
N VAL A 88 4.08 -13.55 16.95
CA VAL A 88 4.49 -12.94 18.22
C VAL A 88 3.81 -11.58 18.41
N GLY A 89 3.37 -11.32 19.62
CA GLY A 89 2.85 -10.02 20.04
C GLY A 89 3.76 -9.35 21.09
N VAL A 90 3.35 -8.16 21.52
CA VAL A 90 4.01 -7.44 22.62
C VAL A 90 4.09 -8.32 23.87
N GLY A 91 5.25 -8.34 24.51
CA GLY A 91 5.55 -9.22 25.66
C GLY A 91 6.00 -10.64 25.29
N GLY A 92 5.91 -11.02 24.01
CA GLY A 92 6.46 -12.27 23.51
C GLY A 92 7.99 -12.23 23.37
N TRP A 93 8.58 -13.37 22.99
CA TRP A 93 10.03 -13.52 22.83
C TRP A 93 10.35 -13.99 21.42
N VAL A 94 11.47 -13.47 20.89
CA VAL A 94 12.05 -13.89 19.62
C VAL A 94 13.54 -14.15 19.80
N ASP A 95 14.06 -15.11 19.07
CA ASP A 95 15.49 -15.37 19.01
C ASP A 95 16.07 -14.55 17.85
N VAL A 96 16.98 -13.64 18.16
CA VAL A 96 17.67 -12.78 17.19
C VAL A 96 19.03 -13.41 16.90
N LYS A 97 19.21 -13.87 15.68
CA LYS A 97 20.47 -14.43 15.19
C LYS A 97 21.17 -13.37 14.37
N VAL A 98 22.19 -12.75 14.92
CA VAL A 98 23.07 -11.81 14.19
C VAL A 98 24.04 -12.61 13.34
N THR A 99 24.28 -12.14 12.10
CA THR A 99 25.09 -12.88 11.12
C THR A 99 26.55 -12.39 11.09
N TYR A 100 26.79 -11.14 11.47
CA TYR A 100 28.11 -10.50 11.40
C TYR A 100 28.31 -9.58 12.62
N PRO A 101 29.51 -9.44 13.24
CA PRO A 101 30.79 -10.10 12.86
C PRO A 101 30.86 -11.58 13.25
N GLU A 102 30.19 -11.99 14.32
CA GLU A 102 30.10 -13.38 14.74
C GLU A 102 28.65 -13.84 14.85
N GLU A 103 28.43 -15.10 14.47
CA GLU A 103 27.10 -15.69 14.53
C GLU A 103 26.67 -15.90 15.97
N ARG A 104 25.71 -15.13 16.46
CA ARG A 104 25.21 -15.22 17.84
C ARG A 104 23.69 -15.23 17.86
N ILE A 105 23.13 -16.09 18.67
CA ILE A 105 21.70 -16.15 18.91
C ILE A 105 21.42 -15.64 20.31
N THR A 106 20.59 -14.61 20.40
CA THR A 106 20.19 -14.02 21.67
C THR A 106 18.67 -13.93 21.72
N ARG A 107 18.09 -14.33 22.84
CA ARG A 107 16.66 -14.26 23.06
C ARG A 107 16.26 -12.88 23.57
N VAL A 108 15.36 -12.19 22.84
CA VAL A 108 15.01 -10.80 23.09
C VAL A 108 13.48 -10.67 23.23
N PRO A 109 12.97 -9.92 24.23
CA PRO A 109 11.54 -9.66 24.36
C PRO A 109 11.06 -8.64 23.32
N VAL A 110 9.84 -8.84 22.80
CA VAL A 110 9.17 -7.87 21.93
C VAL A 110 8.50 -6.81 22.81
N THR A 111 8.97 -5.58 22.74
CA THR A 111 8.47 -4.46 23.57
C THR A 111 7.33 -3.70 22.93
N ALA A 112 7.33 -3.59 21.59
CA ALA A 112 6.25 -2.94 20.86
C ALA A 112 6.14 -3.51 19.43
N VAL A 113 5.01 -3.25 18.80
CA VAL A 113 4.77 -3.56 17.38
C VAL A 113 4.40 -2.25 16.68
N MET A 114 5.18 -1.87 15.68
CA MET A 114 4.96 -0.64 14.91
C MET A 114 4.11 -0.91 13.66
N GLU A 115 3.34 0.08 13.26
CA GLU A 115 2.55 0.04 12.03
C GLU A 115 3.44 0.30 10.81
N GLN A 116 4.16 -0.74 10.39
CA GLN A 116 4.94 -0.72 9.17
C GLN A 116 4.63 -1.99 8.35
N TYR A 117 4.12 -1.78 7.15
CA TYR A 117 3.73 -2.86 6.25
C TYR A 117 4.82 -3.24 5.25
N MET A 118 5.81 -2.39 5.06
CA MET A 118 6.90 -2.57 4.11
C MET A 118 8.26 -2.49 4.81
N GLY A 119 9.17 -3.37 4.37
CA GLY A 119 10.51 -3.48 4.92
C GLY A 119 10.62 -4.49 6.05
N THR A 120 11.85 -4.92 6.28
CA THR A 120 12.23 -5.91 7.30
C THR A 120 13.15 -5.30 8.34
N THR A 121 12.93 -4.03 8.71
CA THR A 121 13.70 -3.36 9.75
C THR A 121 12.99 -3.53 11.09
N ALA A 122 13.75 -4.04 12.07
CA ALA A 122 13.35 -4.05 13.47
C ALA A 122 14.19 -3.02 14.23
N TYR A 123 13.64 -2.44 15.29
CA TYR A 123 14.32 -1.40 16.06
C TYR A 123 14.61 -1.84 17.48
N MET A 124 15.75 -1.43 17.99
CA MET A 124 16.12 -1.61 19.41
C MET A 124 17.00 -0.46 19.85
N SER A 125 17.35 -0.42 21.15
CA SER A 125 18.32 0.58 21.63
C SER A 125 19.71 0.29 21.11
N MET A 126 20.54 1.33 20.96
CA MET A 126 21.97 1.18 20.62
C MET A 126 22.70 0.24 21.61
N GLU A 127 22.37 0.34 22.89
CA GLU A 127 22.93 -0.52 23.94
C GLU A 127 22.50 -1.99 23.73
N GLY A 128 21.20 -2.22 23.49
CA GLY A 128 20.66 -3.54 23.21
C GLY A 128 21.29 -4.18 21.97
N LEU A 129 21.49 -3.40 20.90
CA LEU A 129 22.17 -3.87 19.71
C LEU A 129 23.64 -4.22 20.00
N ALA A 130 24.32 -3.39 20.81
CA ALA A 130 25.71 -3.62 21.22
C ALA A 130 25.86 -4.93 22.00
N ASP A 131 24.85 -5.28 22.81
CA ASP A 131 24.88 -6.50 23.63
C ASP A 131 24.69 -7.78 22.78
N ILE A 132 23.95 -7.70 21.69
CA ILE A 132 23.69 -8.86 20.81
C ILE A 132 24.69 -8.99 19.67
N SER A 133 25.32 -7.88 19.20
CA SER A 133 26.19 -7.86 18.01
C SER A 133 27.66 -7.60 18.29
N GLU A 134 28.06 -7.33 19.55
CA GLU A 134 29.40 -6.87 19.95
C GLU A 134 29.84 -5.52 19.36
N TYR A 135 28.95 -4.82 18.65
CA TYR A 135 29.18 -3.48 18.14
C TYR A 135 29.06 -2.41 19.25
N ARG A 136 30.07 -2.32 20.12
CA ARG A 136 30.10 -1.32 21.16
C ARG A 136 30.66 0.01 20.65
N ASN A 137 29.89 1.10 20.84
CA ASN A 137 30.27 2.45 20.45
C ASN A 137 30.59 2.60 18.95
N VAL A 138 29.88 1.88 18.10
CA VAL A 138 30.04 1.88 16.66
C VAL A 138 28.76 2.37 16.03
N CYS A 139 28.84 3.19 15.00
CA CYS A 139 27.71 3.55 14.13
C CYS A 139 27.97 3.14 12.70
N THR A 140 26.91 2.76 12.01
CA THR A 140 26.91 2.46 10.56
C THR A 140 26.29 3.59 9.75
N GLY A 141 25.72 4.59 10.43
CA GLY A 141 25.14 5.74 9.76
C GLY A 141 24.73 6.84 10.73
N LEU A 142 24.38 7.97 10.15
CA LEU A 142 23.93 9.16 10.88
C LEU A 142 22.61 9.66 10.31
N TYR A 143 21.68 9.99 11.18
CA TYR A 143 20.55 10.85 10.84
C TYR A 143 20.97 12.31 11.07
N ILE A 144 20.86 13.12 10.03
CA ILE A 144 21.33 14.52 10.05
C ILE A 144 20.15 15.42 9.77
N LYS A 145 19.92 16.39 10.64
CA LYS A 145 18.98 17.48 10.44
C LYS A 145 19.74 18.74 10.06
N ALA A 146 19.57 19.16 8.81
CA ALA A 146 20.16 20.38 8.29
C ALA A 146 19.40 21.61 8.79
N ALA A 147 20.10 22.72 9.02
CA ALA A 147 19.50 24.03 9.18
C ALA A 147 18.73 24.44 7.92
N SER A 148 17.68 25.23 8.08
CA SER A 148 16.82 25.62 6.95
C SER A 148 17.61 26.38 5.87
N GLY A 149 17.61 25.85 4.66
CA GLY A 149 18.29 26.41 3.49
C GLY A 149 19.77 26.02 3.33
N ALA A 150 20.31 25.19 4.22
CA ALA A 150 21.69 24.71 4.16
C ALA A 150 21.81 23.27 3.55
N GLU A 151 20.70 22.70 3.14
CA GLU A 151 20.64 21.29 2.71
C GLU A 151 21.59 20.97 1.53
N GLU A 152 21.65 21.86 0.56
CA GLU A 152 22.46 21.66 -0.65
C GLU A 152 23.98 21.79 -0.37
N LEU A 153 24.32 22.63 0.60
CA LEU A 153 25.71 22.80 1.05
C LEU A 153 26.17 21.55 1.81
N ILE A 154 25.37 21.08 2.77
CA ILE A 154 25.66 19.86 3.53
C ILE A 154 25.72 18.64 2.62
N TRP A 155 24.83 18.55 1.63
CA TRP A 155 24.86 17.47 0.65
C TRP A 155 26.19 17.42 -0.08
N LYS A 156 26.65 18.57 -0.58
CA LYS A 156 27.91 18.68 -1.34
C LYS A 156 29.15 18.40 -0.48
N ASP A 157 29.13 18.84 0.78
CA ASP A 157 30.22 18.60 1.73
C ASP A 157 30.31 17.11 2.09
N LEU A 158 29.16 16.45 2.31
CA LEU A 158 29.10 15.04 2.67
C LEU A 158 29.36 14.10 1.48
N GLU A 159 28.94 14.47 0.27
CA GLU A 159 29.21 13.70 -0.96
C GLU A 159 30.71 13.61 -1.27
N GLY A 160 31.48 14.61 -0.81
CA GLY A 160 32.95 14.63 -0.94
C GLY A 160 33.69 13.95 0.21
N ALA A 161 33.03 13.53 1.27
CA ALA A 161 33.66 12.94 2.46
C ALA A 161 34.01 11.47 2.22
N PRO A 162 35.28 11.06 2.38
CA PRO A 162 35.73 9.69 2.04
C PRO A 162 35.13 8.60 2.94
N GLN A 163 34.47 8.98 4.03
CA GLN A 163 33.84 8.07 4.99
C GLN A 163 32.36 7.82 4.68
N VAL A 164 31.75 8.61 3.79
CA VAL A 164 30.32 8.54 3.45
C VAL A 164 30.16 7.77 2.15
N THR A 165 29.62 6.58 2.23
CA THR A 165 29.37 5.71 1.06
C THR A 165 28.05 6.00 0.39
N GLY A 166 27.06 6.49 1.15
CA GLY A 166 25.75 6.81 0.64
C GLY A 166 25.10 7.94 1.41
N LEU A 167 24.42 8.81 0.69
CA LEU A 167 23.67 9.91 1.26
C LEU A 167 22.23 9.85 0.71
N GLU A 168 21.27 9.68 1.59
CA GLU A 168 19.85 9.66 1.22
C GLU A 168 19.12 10.86 1.84
N GLY A 169 18.59 11.72 0.98
CA GLY A 169 17.70 12.81 1.40
C GLY A 169 16.27 12.32 1.60
N ARG A 170 15.67 12.67 2.74
CA ARG A 170 14.28 12.31 3.04
C ARG A 170 13.29 12.76 1.95
N ILE A 171 13.46 13.97 1.40
CA ILE A 171 12.58 14.48 0.33
C ILE A 171 12.78 13.69 -0.95
N ALA A 172 14.01 13.42 -1.34
CA ALA A 172 14.31 12.62 -2.52
C ALA A 172 13.72 11.21 -2.39
N LYS A 173 13.81 10.61 -1.20
CA LYS A 173 13.20 9.31 -0.90
C LYS A 173 11.67 9.36 -1.01
N ILE A 174 11.04 10.36 -0.40
CA ILE A 174 9.58 10.55 -0.49
C ILE A 174 9.15 10.78 -1.94
N GLN A 175 9.91 11.56 -2.70
CA GLN A 175 9.60 11.85 -4.10
C GLN A 175 9.72 10.60 -4.97
N LYS A 176 10.78 9.82 -4.80
CA LYS A 176 10.96 8.52 -5.47
C LYS A 176 9.83 7.55 -5.16
N TRP A 177 9.38 7.50 -3.90
CA TRP A 177 8.21 6.72 -3.51
C TRP A 177 6.93 7.23 -4.15
N ARG A 178 6.72 8.55 -4.18
CA ARG A 178 5.55 9.17 -4.82
C ARG A 178 5.51 8.91 -6.31
N ASP A 179 6.63 9.00 -7.01
CA ASP A 179 6.73 8.73 -8.44
C ASP A 179 6.46 7.25 -8.75
N MET A 180 6.96 6.36 -7.90
CA MET A 180 6.67 4.93 -7.98
C MET A 180 5.16 4.67 -7.75
N MET A 181 4.56 5.26 -6.72
CA MET A 181 3.12 5.12 -6.46
C MET A 181 2.29 5.73 -7.60
N GLY A 182 2.69 6.86 -8.16
CA GLY A 182 2.02 7.46 -9.32
C GLY A 182 1.99 6.54 -10.54
N SER A 183 3.01 5.72 -10.73
CA SER A 183 3.02 4.69 -11.79
C SER A 183 2.02 3.58 -11.52
N PHE A 184 1.85 3.16 -10.26
CA PHE A 184 0.81 2.21 -9.85
C PHE A 184 -0.59 2.80 -10.01
N ASP A 185 -0.80 4.06 -9.66
CA ASP A 185 -2.09 4.75 -9.84
C ASP A 185 -2.51 4.78 -11.30
N MET A 186 -1.57 5.00 -12.22
CA MET A 186 -1.83 4.95 -13.67
C MET A 186 -2.25 3.55 -14.13
N LEU A 187 -1.57 2.49 -13.64
CA LEU A 187 -1.93 1.11 -13.95
C LEU A 187 -3.31 0.74 -13.41
N ILE A 188 -3.60 1.10 -12.17
CA ILE A 188 -4.92 0.89 -11.54
C ILE A 188 -6.00 1.63 -12.32
N GLY A 189 -5.76 2.90 -12.66
CA GLY A 189 -6.68 3.70 -13.48
C GLY A 189 -6.99 3.05 -14.83
N MET A 190 -5.99 2.48 -15.49
CA MET A 190 -6.17 1.75 -16.75
C MET A 190 -6.99 0.47 -16.57
N MET A 191 -6.74 -0.29 -15.50
CA MET A 191 -7.52 -1.50 -15.17
C MET A 191 -8.99 -1.16 -14.87
N VAL A 192 -9.24 -0.09 -14.11
CA VAL A 192 -10.60 0.40 -13.82
C VAL A 192 -11.30 0.83 -15.10
N ALA A 193 -10.63 1.58 -15.99
CA ALA A 193 -11.19 2.01 -17.26
C ALA A 193 -11.57 0.81 -18.15
N LEU A 194 -10.72 -0.21 -18.23
CA LEU A 194 -11.02 -1.45 -18.95
C LEU A 194 -12.22 -2.19 -18.32
N GLY A 195 -12.28 -2.26 -17.00
CA GLY A 195 -13.40 -2.89 -16.29
C GLY A 195 -14.74 -2.18 -16.58
N ILE A 196 -14.76 -0.85 -16.56
CA ILE A 196 -15.93 -0.05 -16.93
C ILE A 196 -16.33 -0.30 -18.38
N LEU A 197 -15.37 -0.36 -19.30
CA LEU A 197 -15.61 -0.57 -20.73
C LEU A 197 -16.21 -1.94 -21.00
N ILE A 198 -15.68 -2.99 -20.37
CA ILE A 198 -16.21 -4.35 -20.45
C ILE A 198 -17.62 -4.39 -19.83
N GLY A 199 -17.83 -3.80 -18.65
CA GLY A 199 -19.14 -3.73 -18.01
C GLY A 199 -20.19 -3.05 -18.88
N LEU A 200 -19.86 -1.89 -19.49
CA LEU A 200 -20.73 -1.21 -20.44
C LEU A 200 -21.06 -2.08 -21.67
N ALA A 201 -20.06 -2.78 -22.23
CA ALA A 201 -20.26 -3.62 -23.39
C ALA A 201 -21.23 -4.79 -23.07
N VAL A 202 -21.03 -5.43 -21.91
CA VAL A 202 -21.91 -6.54 -21.46
C VAL A 202 -23.32 -6.04 -21.21
N LEU A 203 -23.49 -4.92 -20.48
CA LEU A 203 -24.80 -4.34 -20.20
C LEU A 203 -25.52 -3.91 -21.50
N TYR A 204 -24.80 -3.28 -22.41
CA TYR A 204 -25.34 -2.88 -23.71
C TYR A 204 -25.76 -4.10 -24.54
N THR A 205 -24.94 -5.15 -24.60
CA THR A 205 -25.27 -6.39 -25.32
C THR A 205 -26.47 -7.10 -24.70
N SER A 206 -26.52 -7.22 -23.37
CA SER A 206 -27.66 -7.78 -22.64
C SER A 206 -28.95 -7.01 -22.95
N ALA A 207 -28.87 -5.71 -22.92
CA ALA A 207 -30.03 -4.85 -23.23
C ALA A 207 -30.45 -4.93 -24.70
N LEU A 208 -29.53 -5.13 -25.64
CA LEU A 208 -29.86 -5.41 -27.04
C LEU A 208 -30.59 -6.73 -27.21
N ILE A 209 -30.13 -7.79 -26.55
CA ILE A 209 -30.79 -9.09 -26.57
C ILE A 209 -32.20 -8.98 -26.03
N SER A 210 -32.39 -8.36 -24.85
CA SER A 210 -33.72 -8.11 -24.27
C SER A 210 -34.60 -7.29 -25.20
N PHE A 211 -34.03 -6.30 -25.91
CA PHE A 211 -34.77 -5.51 -26.89
C PHE A 211 -35.24 -6.39 -28.06
N GLU A 212 -34.38 -7.24 -28.64
CA GLU A 212 -34.76 -8.10 -29.75
C GLU A 212 -35.80 -9.15 -29.31
N GLU A 213 -35.69 -9.73 -28.12
CA GLU A 213 -36.66 -10.68 -27.54
C GLU A 213 -38.04 -10.04 -27.36
N LEU A 214 -38.08 -8.81 -26.84
CA LEU A 214 -39.32 -8.07 -26.52
C LEU A 214 -39.82 -7.22 -27.69
N LYS A 215 -39.12 -7.21 -28.83
CA LYS A 215 -39.40 -6.36 -30.00
C LYS A 215 -40.87 -6.39 -30.44
N ARG A 216 -41.45 -7.60 -30.47
CA ARG A 216 -42.84 -7.79 -30.85
C ARG A 216 -43.84 -7.21 -29.84
N GLU A 217 -43.59 -7.41 -28.57
CA GLU A 217 -44.43 -6.89 -27.47
C GLU A 217 -44.36 -5.35 -27.42
N LEU A 218 -43.15 -4.79 -27.57
CA LEU A 218 -42.91 -3.36 -27.66
C LEU A 218 -43.63 -2.72 -28.86
N SER A 219 -43.67 -3.41 -30.01
CA SER A 219 -44.38 -2.95 -31.19
C SER A 219 -45.90 -2.82 -30.92
N VAL A 220 -46.48 -3.83 -30.25
CA VAL A 220 -47.89 -3.80 -29.86
C VAL A 220 -48.16 -2.65 -28.88
N MET A 221 -47.27 -2.46 -27.91
CA MET A 221 -47.39 -1.33 -26.93
C MET A 221 -47.34 0.01 -27.61
N LEU A 222 -46.41 0.22 -28.56
CA LEU A 222 -46.35 1.45 -29.36
C LEU A 222 -47.59 1.70 -30.19
N MET A 223 -48.22 0.63 -30.76
CA MET A 223 -49.47 0.75 -31.48
C MET A 223 -50.66 1.08 -30.57
N LEU A 224 -50.64 0.66 -29.33
CA LEU A 224 -51.61 1.03 -28.29
C LEU A 224 -51.45 2.46 -27.79
N GLY A 225 -50.43 3.20 -28.29
CA GLY A 225 -50.22 4.61 -27.98
C GLY A 225 -49.22 4.89 -26.87
N LEU A 226 -48.53 3.85 -26.36
CA LEU A 226 -47.44 4.07 -25.37
C LEU A 226 -46.28 4.81 -26.05
N THR A 227 -45.60 5.64 -25.25
CA THR A 227 -44.42 6.37 -25.71
C THR A 227 -43.18 5.45 -25.71
N ALA A 228 -42.19 5.75 -26.54
CA ALA A 228 -40.92 5.03 -26.55
C ALA A 228 -40.21 5.02 -25.17
N GLY A 229 -40.49 6.02 -24.32
CA GLY A 229 -39.96 6.10 -22.96
C GLY A 229 -40.58 5.06 -22.04
N GLU A 230 -41.91 4.89 -22.08
CA GLU A 230 -42.65 3.89 -21.29
C GLU A 230 -42.28 2.46 -21.73
N CYS A 231 -42.11 2.22 -23.02
CA CYS A 231 -41.62 0.94 -23.54
C CYS A 231 -40.20 0.64 -23.06
N LEU A 232 -39.32 1.66 -22.92
CA LEU A 232 -37.97 1.49 -22.39
C LEU A 232 -37.98 1.07 -20.91
N GLU A 233 -38.92 1.62 -20.12
CA GLU A 233 -39.02 1.27 -18.70
C GLU A 233 -39.16 -0.23 -18.49
N VAL A 234 -39.95 -0.91 -19.35
CA VAL A 234 -40.14 -2.36 -19.29
C VAL A 234 -38.80 -3.12 -19.46
N ILE A 235 -37.99 -2.72 -20.41
CA ILE A 235 -36.67 -3.31 -20.62
C ILE A 235 -35.71 -2.94 -19.48
N SER A 236 -35.75 -1.70 -19.03
CA SER A 236 -34.83 -1.17 -18.02
C SER A 236 -35.02 -1.81 -16.66
N VAL A 237 -36.26 -2.12 -16.25
CA VAL A 237 -36.54 -2.75 -14.97
C VAL A 237 -35.77 -4.05 -14.79
N GLY A 238 -35.73 -4.91 -15.81
CA GLY A 238 -34.95 -6.15 -15.79
C GLY A 238 -33.45 -5.89 -15.59
N GLN A 239 -32.90 -4.87 -16.24
CA GLN A 239 -31.49 -4.51 -16.10
C GLN A 239 -31.18 -3.94 -14.72
N TRP A 240 -32.07 -3.11 -14.14
CA TRP A 240 -31.90 -2.59 -12.79
C TRP A 240 -31.89 -3.69 -11.75
N ILE A 241 -32.80 -4.67 -11.85
CA ILE A 241 -32.86 -5.83 -10.95
C ILE A 241 -31.60 -6.67 -11.07
N LEU A 242 -31.17 -6.96 -12.32
CA LEU A 242 -29.96 -7.75 -12.57
C LEU A 242 -28.70 -7.04 -12.01
N THR A 243 -28.62 -5.72 -12.19
CA THR A 243 -27.50 -4.93 -11.68
C THR A 243 -27.50 -4.88 -10.15
N ALA A 244 -28.64 -4.67 -9.52
CA ALA A 244 -28.76 -4.70 -8.07
C ALA A 244 -28.32 -6.05 -7.51
N GLY A 245 -28.77 -7.16 -8.12
CA GLY A 245 -28.33 -8.51 -7.77
C GLY A 245 -26.83 -8.73 -7.98
N GLY A 246 -26.30 -8.22 -9.10
CA GLY A 246 -24.87 -8.28 -9.41
C GLY A 246 -23.99 -7.52 -8.40
N VAL A 247 -24.42 -6.33 -8.00
CA VAL A 247 -23.72 -5.54 -6.96
C VAL A 247 -23.77 -6.27 -5.62
N LEU A 248 -24.92 -6.80 -5.23
CA LEU A 248 -25.08 -7.53 -3.97
C LEU A 248 -24.17 -8.76 -3.89
N LEU A 249 -24.01 -9.50 -4.98
CA LEU A 249 -23.10 -10.65 -5.06
C LEU A 249 -21.64 -10.23 -5.23
N GLY A 250 -21.39 -9.11 -5.91
CA GLY A 250 -20.06 -8.57 -6.14
C GLY A 250 -19.35 -8.14 -4.85
N ILE A 251 -20.09 -7.57 -3.90
CA ILE A 251 -19.52 -7.12 -2.62
C ILE A 251 -18.78 -8.24 -1.88
N PRO A 252 -19.42 -9.36 -1.51
CA PRO A 252 -18.72 -10.44 -0.80
C PRO A 252 -17.60 -11.07 -1.63
N MET A 253 -17.76 -11.11 -2.95
CA MET A 253 -16.73 -11.64 -3.84
C MET A 253 -15.50 -10.73 -3.88
N THR A 254 -15.68 -9.41 -3.83
CA THR A 254 -14.58 -8.43 -3.74
C THR A 254 -13.78 -8.64 -2.46
N PHE A 255 -14.44 -8.77 -1.31
CA PHE A 255 -13.76 -9.03 -0.05
C PHE A 255 -13.01 -10.37 -0.07
N TRP A 256 -13.63 -11.42 -0.57
CA TRP A 256 -12.98 -12.73 -0.68
C TRP A 256 -11.76 -12.69 -1.62
N MET A 257 -11.88 -12.01 -2.75
CA MET A 257 -10.79 -11.89 -3.72
C MET A 257 -9.65 -11.00 -3.21
N SER A 258 -9.96 -9.91 -2.50
CA SER A 258 -8.99 -9.05 -1.83
C SER A 258 -8.19 -9.83 -0.78
N HIS A 259 -8.87 -10.61 0.06
CA HIS A 259 -8.22 -11.49 1.03
C HIS A 259 -7.30 -12.52 0.35
N ALA A 260 -7.80 -13.22 -0.65
CA ALA A 260 -7.00 -14.21 -1.39
C ALA A 260 -5.77 -13.58 -2.05
N PHE A 261 -5.92 -12.36 -2.59
CA PHE A 261 -4.82 -11.60 -3.17
C PHE A 261 -3.80 -11.17 -2.11
N ALA A 262 -4.26 -10.63 -0.98
CA ALA A 262 -3.41 -10.23 0.13
C ALA A 262 -2.56 -11.41 0.63
N VAL A 263 -3.18 -12.57 0.85
CA VAL A 263 -2.47 -13.79 1.26
C VAL A 263 -1.47 -14.26 0.22
N SER A 264 -1.86 -14.23 -1.07
CA SER A 264 -1.00 -14.72 -2.17
C SER A 264 0.19 -13.80 -2.45
N MET A 265 -0.02 -12.49 -2.30
CA MET A 265 1.00 -11.47 -2.60
C MET A 265 1.86 -11.10 -1.40
N SER A 266 1.46 -11.48 -0.18
CA SER A 266 2.30 -11.26 1.00
C SER A 266 3.61 -12.02 0.86
N ALA A 267 4.69 -11.27 0.64
CA ALA A 267 6.03 -11.79 0.47
C ALA A 267 6.82 -11.70 1.79
N LYS A 268 8.06 -12.19 1.79
CA LYS A 268 8.95 -12.12 2.97
C LYS A 268 9.26 -10.71 3.43
N MET A 269 9.15 -9.71 2.53
CA MET A 269 9.58 -8.33 2.78
C MET A 269 8.43 -7.33 2.96
N PHE A 270 7.17 -7.72 2.68
CA PHE A 270 6.02 -6.83 2.84
C PHE A 270 4.73 -7.61 3.06
N SER A 271 3.78 -7.00 3.75
CA SER A 271 2.40 -7.46 3.83
C SER A 271 1.48 -6.44 3.19
N ILE A 272 0.46 -6.93 2.49
CA ILE A 272 -0.59 -6.07 1.95
C ILE A 272 -1.73 -6.09 2.97
N PRO A 273 -2.19 -4.92 3.44
CA PRO A 273 -3.33 -4.87 4.35
C PRO A 273 -4.57 -5.44 3.66
N ASP A 274 -5.25 -6.34 4.37
CA ASP A 274 -6.42 -7.05 3.87
C ASP A 274 -7.70 -6.31 4.27
N PHE A 275 -7.89 -5.13 3.69
CA PHE A 275 -9.17 -4.44 3.83
C PHE A 275 -9.57 -3.78 2.51
N ALA A 276 -10.79 -4.01 2.11
CA ALA A 276 -11.44 -3.23 1.08
C ALA A 276 -12.14 -2.06 1.78
N ASP A 277 -11.78 -0.83 1.42
CA ASP A 277 -12.43 0.35 1.98
C ASP A 277 -13.89 0.41 1.52
N ALA A 278 -14.79 0.62 2.49
CA ALA A 278 -16.22 0.72 2.22
C ALA A 278 -16.55 1.86 1.25
N ALA A 279 -15.77 2.94 1.24
CA ALA A 279 -15.92 4.04 0.31
C ALA A 279 -15.65 3.60 -1.14
N SER A 280 -14.58 2.86 -1.38
CA SER A 280 -14.22 2.32 -2.70
C SER A 280 -15.26 1.34 -3.23
N VAL A 281 -15.84 0.52 -2.36
CA VAL A 281 -16.94 -0.39 -2.71
C VAL A 281 -18.19 0.40 -3.10
N ALA A 282 -18.54 1.44 -2.35
CA ALA A 282 -19.67 2.30 -2.65
C ALA A 282 -19.46 3.07 -3.97
N GLU A 283 -18.28 3.60 -4.22
CA GLU A 283 -17.92 4.28 -5.47
C GLU A 283 -18.07 3.35 -6.68
N SER A 284 -17.56 2.11 -6.57
CA SER A 284 -17.70 1.09 -7.62
C SER A 284 -19.18 0.76 -7.89
N ALA A 285 -20.01 0.64 -6.86
CA ALA A 285 -21.44 0.43 -7.02
C ALA A 285 -22.13 1.60 -7.73
N VAL A 286 -21.79 2.84 -7.38
CA VAL A 286 -22.31 4.05 -8.05
C VAL A 286 -21.91 4.08 -9.53
N LEU A 287 -20.65 3.76 -9.85
CA LEU A 287 -20.19 3.69 -11.23
C LEU A 287 -20.97 2.64 -12.03
N MET A 288 -21.31 1.51 -11.42
CA MET A 288 -22.10 0.46 -12.06
C MET A 288 -23.52 0.94 -12.38
N PHE A 289 -24.18 1.64 -11.45
CA PHE A 289 -25.50 2.24 -11.70
C PHE A 289 -25.47 3.33 -12.78
N ILE A 290 -24.40 4.12 -12.84
CA ILE A 290 -24.20 5.10 -13.91
C ILE A 290 -24.06 4.37 -15.25
N ALA A 291 -23.33 3.26 -15.31
CA ALA A 291 -23.16 2.47 -16.52
C ALA A 291 -24.50 1.92 -17.04
N VAL A 292 -25.36 1.40 -16.13
CA VAL A 292 -26.72 0.97 -16.49
C VAL A 292 -27.55 2.13 -17.05
N PHE A 293 -27.49 3.29 -16.42
CA PHE A 293 -28.20 4.47 -16.90
C PHE A 293 -27.76 4.90 -18.30
N ILE A 294 -26.44 4.90 -18.56
CA ILE A 294 -25.88 5.20 -19.90
C ILE A 294 -26.36 4.16 -20.91
N SER A 295 -26.25 2.86 -20.58
CA SER A 295 -26.72 1.77 -21.44
C SER A 295 -28.19 1.91 -21.81
N SER A 296 -29.06 2.19 -20.83
CA SER A 296 -30.48 2.43 -21.05
C SER A 296 -30.75 3.64 -21.97
N ARG A 297 -29.97 4.71 -21.85
CA ARG A 297 -30.07 5.87 -22.73
C ARG A 297 -29.66 5.58 -24.18
N LEU A 298 -28.65 4.74 -24.38
CA LEU A 298 -28.23 4.30 -25.71
C LEU A 298 -29.30 3.48 -26.40
N ILE A 299 -29.98 2.59 -25.67
CA ILE A 299 -31.10 1.79 -26.22
C ILE A 299 -32.29 2.66 -26.55
N LEU A 300 -32.62 3.67 -25.72
CA LEU A 300 -33.69 4.61 -26.03
C LEU A 300 -33.48 5.32 -27.38
N ARG A 301 -32.21 5.67 -27.69
CA ARG A 301 -31.89 6.26 -29.00
C ARG A 301 -32.16 5.29 -30.15
N LYS A 302 -31.82 4.01 -29.96
CA LYS A 302 -32.06 2.93 -30.94
C LYS A 302 -33.56 2.69 -31.10
N LEU A 303 -34.33 2.63 -30.02
CA LEU A 303 -35.79 2.46 -30.05
C LEU A 303 -36.50 3.61 -30.78
N LYS A 304 -36.11 4.86 -30.58
CA LYS A 304 -36.64 6.02 -31.27
C LYS A 304 -36.33 6.05 -32.77
N ALA A 305 -35.24 5.39 -33.20
CA ALA A 305 -34.83 5.33 -34.61
C ALA A 305 -35.59 4.27 -35.42
N VAL A 306 -36.25 3.34 -34.72
CA VAL A 306 -37.02 2.26 -35.36
C VAL A 306 -38.48 2.71 -35.57
N SER A 307 -38.96 2.71 -36.80
CA SER A 307 -40.37 3.04 -37.07
C SER A 307 -41.27 1.84 -36.70
N PRO A 308 -42.45 2.08 -36.06
CA PRO A 308 -43.36 1.00 -35.68
C PRO A 308 -43.79 0.13 -36.87
N VAL A 309 -43.84 0.70 -38.04
CA VAL A 309 -44.25 0.01 -39.31
C VAL A 309 -43.19 -0.94 -39.82
N SER A 310 -41.88 -0.58 -39.66
CA SER A 310 -40.79 -1.45 -40.12
C SER A 310 -40.65 -2.73 -39.26
N LEU A 311 -41.05 -2.66 -38.00
CA LEU A 311 -41.03 -3.79 -37.05
C LEU A 311 -42.05 -4.89 -37.41
N LEU A 312 -43.12 -4.54 -38.16
CA LEU A 312 -44.16 -5.45 -38.60
C LEU A 312 -43.89 -6.02 -40.02
N MET A 313 -43.14 -5.30 -40.85
CA MET A 313 -42.84 -5.72 -42.22
C MET A 313 -41.65 -6.67 -42.35
N GLU A 314 -40.88 -6.91 -41.32
CA GLU A 314 -39.73 -7.85 -41.33
C GLU A 314 -40.16 -9.33 -41.31
N ARG A 315 -41.35 -9.66 -41.86
CA ARG A 315 -41.97 -10.97 -41.85
C ARG A 315 -42.25 -11.50 -43.25
N GLU A 316 -41.36 -11.25 -44.21
CA GLU A 316 -41.32 -12.01 -45.45
C GLU A 316 -39.90 -12.51 -45.77
#